data_6b9ceb7a4d1e46ff8fae11d793048d06
#
_entry.id   6b9ceb7a4d1e46ff8fae11d793048d06
#
_cell.length_a   1.000
_cell.length_b   1.000
_cell.length_c   1.000
_cell.angle_alpha   90.00
_cell.angle_beta   90.00
_cell.angle_gamma   90.00
#
_symmetry.space_group_name_H-M   'P 1'
#
loop_
_entity.id
_entity.type
_entity.pdbx_description
1 polymer ?
#
loop_
_entity_poly.entity_id
_entity_poly.type
_entity_poly.pdbx_seq_one_letter_code
_entity_poly.pdbx_strand_id
1 'polypeptide(L)'
;MENHSKKYVKTALILFLLMTGAIFRLSAQEKQLESFLKQEMKERRIPGLQVAVVSKGKIVLLKSYGIGNLQDSIPVKNQSIFAINSCTKAFTGVAIMQLAEEGKIDLNAPISHYLDSLPVNWQPIKIKQLLTHVSGLPNLLNLLNPATNGLTGFANEEALWAKVKTMPMESKTGEQFSYNQTNYALLGKLIDKFSGQPFDAFFRERQFNVAKMKRTVFADSRDVIPHMTQTYKYVSFIDGQRLKEDKLINNYAEFPLFRRTASGLNSTAEDLANWIIALQKGALLKTRDAINTLWTTGSYNNGKATQWALGWMAKPRQKHRAVIATGGGRSAFFVYPDDDLAIVVLTNLAGAYPEDFIDEIAGFYHPEIPAYDPISALRMKLKGQGFENTLLAYNELKKKNTSFNPSEADLNDWAYRMLSNKQMREAVEIFKLITLLYPDSWNAYDSYGEALLKYGNKQEAIQMYRKSVELNPNNNGGKKVLERLLK
;
A
#
# COMPACT_ATOMS: atom_id res chain seq x y z
N MET A 1 -1.25 -55.12 34.38
CA MET A 1 -2.27 -54.28 33.69
C MET A 1 -2.42 -52.90 34.33
N GLU A 2 -2.33 -52.72 35.62
CA GLU A 2 -2.52 -51.44 36.33
C GLU A 2 -1.50 -50.32 35.98
N ASN A 3 -0.24 -50.69 35.72
CA ASN A 3 0.80 -49.71 35.39
C ASN A 3 0.67 -49.08 33.96
N HIS A 4 0.08 -49.79 33.00
CA HIS A 4 -0.17 -49.27 31.68
C HIS A 4 -1.34 -48.29 31.69
N SER A 5 -2.43 -48.54 32.42
CA SER A 5 -3.57 -47.67 32.59
C SER A 5 -3.19 -46.29 33.18
N LYS A 6 -2.37 -46.27 34.23
CA LYS A 6 -1.87 -45.05 34.88
C LYS A 6 -1.01 -44.19 33.95
N LYS A 7 -0.24 -44.83 33.07
CA LYS A 7 0.60 -44.13 32.08
C LYS A 7 -0.25 -43.44 31.00
N TYR A 8 -1.31 -44.10 30.47
CA TYR A 8 -2.25 -43.51 29.49
C TYR A 8 -3.04 -42.36 30.10
N VAL A 9 -3.50 -42.46 31.34
CA VAL A 9 -4.23 -41.38 32.02
C VAL A 9 -3.35 -40.16 32.23
N LYS A 10 -2.07 -40.33 32.63
CA LYS A 10 -1.13 -39.19 32.75
C LYS A 10 -0.84 -38.55 31.41
N THR A 11 -0.66 -39.32 30.34
CA THR A 11 -0.43 -38.76 28.99
C THR A 11 -1.65 -38.01 28.48
N ALA A 12 -2.85 -38.55 28.68
CA ALA A 12 -4.12 -37.87 28.32
C ALA A 12 -4.32 -36.56 29.11
N LEU A 13 -3.99 -36.56 30.41
CA LEU A 13 -4.07 -35.36 31.26
C LEU A 13 -3.08 -34.26 30.80
N ILE A 14 -1.85 -34.66 30.47
CA ILE A 14 -0.84 -33.72 29.94
C ILE A 14 -1.28 -33.14 28.58
N LEU A 15 -1.79 -33.96 27.67
CA LEU A 15 -2.32 -33.51 26.39
C LEU A 15 -3.52 -32.57 26.57
N PHE A 16 -4.42 -32.88 27.52
CA PHE A 16 -5.55 -32.01 27.85
C PHE A 16 -5.12 -30.67 28.41
N LEU A 17 -4.12 -30.65 29.34
CA LEU A 17 -3.55 -29.40 29.88
C LEU A 17 -2.82 -28.59 28.82
N LEU A 18 -2.10 -29.23 27.88
CA LEU A 18 -1.45 -28.56 26.77
C LEU A 18 -2.49 -27.96 25.77
N MET A 19 -3.57 -28.68 25.49
CA MET A 19 -4.66 -28.19 24.62
C MET A 19 -5.39 -27.03 25.29
N THR A 20 -5.74 -27.12 26.57
CA THR A 20 -6.39 -26.01 27.29
C THR A 20 -5.49 -24.78 27.38
N GLY A 21 -4.22 -24.96 27.67
CA GLY A 21 -3.23 -23.89 27.69
C GLY A 21 -3.04 -23.23 26.32
N ALA A 22 -3.08 -24.00 25.23
CA ALA A 22 -3.02 -23.45 23.87
C ALA A 22 -4.29 -22.64 23.51
N ILE A 23 -5.48 -23.13 23.89
CA ILE A 23 -6.76 -22.42 23.67
C ILE A 23 -6.79 -21.10 24.46
N PHE A 24 -6.34 -21.09 25.71
CA PHE A 24 -6.27 -19.86 26.52
C PHE A 24 -5.27 -18.85 25.94
N ARG A 25 -4.13 -19.29 25.43
CA ARG A 25 -3.14 -18.41 24.76
C ARG A 25 -3.71 -17.81 23.47
N LEU A 26 -4.38 -18.60 22.62
CA LEU A 26 -5.02 -18.09 21.40
C LEU A 26 -6.09 -17.04 21.75
N SER A 27 -6.93 -17.30 22.74
CA SER A 27 -7.98 -16.35 23.16
C SER A 27 -7.39 -15.05 23.71
N ALA A 28 -6.28 -15.11 24.46
CA ALA A 28 -5.60 -13.92 24.96
C ALA A 28 -4.95 -13.12 23.83
N GLN A 29 -4.31 -13.78 22.87
CA GLN A 29 -3.70 -13.17 21.71
C GLN A 29 -4.74 -12.48 20.81
N GLU A 30 -5.89 -13.13 20.55
CA GLU A 30 -6.98 -12.52 19.80
C GLU A 30 -7.55 -11.25 20.47
N LYS A 31 -7.71 -11.28 21.81
CA LYS A 31 -8.15 -10.10 22.57
C LYS A 31 -7.14 -8.95 22.51
N GLN A 32 -5.85 -9.25 22.58
CA GLN A 32 -4.80 -8.24 22.45
C GLN A 32 -4.80 -7.63 21.04
N LEU A 33 -4.89 -8.46 19.99
CA LEU A 33 -5.01 -7.99 18.62
C LEU A 33 -6.28 -7.15 18.40
N GLU A 34 -7.41 -7.57 18.97
CA GLU A 34 -8.65 -6.78 18.88
C GLU A 34 -8.50 -5.42 19.55
N SER A 35 -7.89 -5.37 20.73
CA SER A 35 -7.61 -4.11 21.45
C SER A 35 -6.68 -3.21 20.62
N PHE A 36 -5.64 -3.78 20.01
CA PHE A 36 -4.73 -3.08 19.12
C PHE A 36 -5.46 -2.48 17.92
N LEU A 37 -6.28 -3.27 17.22
CA LEU A 37 -7.04 -2.80 16.06
C LEU A 37 -8.05 -1.70 16.42
N LYS A 38 -8.74 -1.82 17.56
CA LYS A 38 -9.65 -0.77 18.05
C LYS A 38 -8.92 0.52 18.38
N GLN A 39 -7.70 0.42 18.92
CA GLN A 39 -6.85 1.58 19.20
C GLN A 39 -6.40 2.25 17.88
N GLU A 40 -5.91 1.50 16.89
CA GLU A 40 -5.55 2.04 15.57
C GLU A 40 -6.75 2.71 14.89
N MET A 41 -7.94 2.08 14.94
CA MET A 41 -9.17 2.68 14.41
C MET A 41 -9.49 4.01 15.06
N LYS A 42 -9.37 4.09 16.40
CA LYS A 42 -9.63 5.32 17.17
C LYS A 42 -8.61 6.42 16.83
N GLU A 43 -7.30 6.10 16.87
CA GLU A 43 -6.23 7.07 16.62
C GLU A 43 -6.28 7.62 15.20
N ARG A 44 -6.61 6.78 14.21
CA ARG A 44 -6.71 7.15 12.80
C ARG A 44 -8.12 7.56 12.38
N ARG A 45 -9.08 7.57 13.31
CA ARG A 45 -10.49 7.93 13.07
C ARG A 45 -11.13 7.07 11.96
N ILE A 46 -10.79 5.77 11.89
CA ILE A 46 -11.27 4.83 10.86
C ILE A 46 -12.70 4.41 11.20
N PRO A 47 -13.71 4.69 10.33
CA PRO A 47 -15.10 4.31 10.60
C PRO A 47 -15.34 2.81 10.54
N GLY A 48 -14.77 2.12 9.56
CA GLY A 48 -14.97 0.70 9.31
C GLY A 48 -13.72 0.00 8.82
N LEU A 49 -13.50 -1.24 9.29
CA LEU A 49 -12.32 -2.04 8.99
C LEU A 49 -12.66 -3.52 8.86
N GLN A 50 -12.01 -4.20 7.90
CA GLN A 50 -11.89 -5.66 7.86
C GLN A 50 -10.42 -6.07 7.96
N VAL A 51 -10.17 -7.17 8.65
CA VAL A 51 -8.86 -7.81 8.72
C VAL A 51 -8.96 -9.30 8.46
N ALA A 52 -8.04 -9.84 7.67
CA ALA A 52 -7.82 -11.26 7.53
C ALA A 52 -6.34 -11.59 7.76
N VAL A 53 -6.08 -12.70 8.42
CA VAL A 53 -4.74 -13.26 8.61
C VAL A 53 -4.71 -14.66 8.01
N VAL A 54 -3.76 -14.86 7.12
CA VAL A 54 -3.45 -16.17 6.54
C VAL A 54 -2.19 -16.69 7.19
N SER A 55 -2.22 -17.89 7.72
CA SER A 55 -1.04 -18.59 8.23
C SER A 55 -1.05 -20.03 7.76
N LYS A 56 0.10 -20.50 7.26
CA LYS A 56 0.28 -21.86 6.75
C LYS A 56 -0.82 -22.27 5.75
N GLY A 57 -1.13 -21.34 4.82
CA GLY A 57 -2.10 -21.55 3.75
C GLY A 57 -3.55 -21.68 4.20
N LYS A 58 -3.92 -21.15 5.39
CA LYS A 58 -5.28 -21.11 5.91
C LYS A 58 -5.62 -19.74 6.48
N ILE A 59 -6.87 -19.30 6.37
CA ILE A 59 -7.34 -18.12 7.08
C ILE A 59 -7.49 -18.50 8.55
N VAL A 60 -6.68 -17.86 9.43
CA VAL A 60 -6.67 -18.10 10.87
C VAL A 60 -7.39 -17.00 11.64
N LEU A 61 -7.60 -15.84 11.02
CA LEU A 61 -8.41 -14.74 11.56
C LEU A 61 -9.19 -14.09 10.41
N LEU A 62 -10.46 -13.81 10.65
CA LEU A 62 -11.31 -12.97 9.80
C LEU A 62 -12.25 -12.18 10.71
N LYS A 63 -12.08 -10.87 10.78
CA LYS A 63 -12.84 -9.97 11.67
C LYS A 63 -13.26 -8.69 10.94
N SER A 64 -14.38 -8.14 11.38
CA SER A 64 -14.97 -6.92 10.87
C SER A 64 -15.32 -5.99 12.02
N TYR A 65 -15.01 -4.71 11.90
CA TYR A 65 -15.20 -3.71 12.97
C TYR A 65 -15.80 -2.42 12.42
N GLY A 66 -16.59 -1.74 13.25
CA GLY A 66 -17.11 -0.40 12.98
C GLY A 66 -18.22 -0.36 11.93
N ILE A 67 -18.33 0.77 11.24
CA ILE A 67 -19.47 1.14 10.39
C ILE A 67 -19.07 1.24 8.92
N GLY A 68 -19.77 0.53 8.06
CA GLY A 68 -19.59 0.52 6.61
C GLY A 68 -20.30 1.68 5.90
N ASN A 69 -21.46 2.09 6.43
CA ASN A 69 -22.19 3.29 6.01
C ASN A 69 -22.60 4.08 7.25
N LEU A 70 -21.99 5.27 7.43
CA LEU A 70 -22.25 6.13 8.60
C LEU A 70 -23.62 6.80 8.55
N GLN A 71 -24.14 7.09 7.33
CA GLN A 71 -25.43 7.77 7.18
C GLN A 71 -26.58 6.91 7.71
N ASP A 72 -26.52 5.61 7.42
CA ASP A 72 -27.57 4.64 7.79
C ASP A 72 -27.12 3.74 8.96
N SER A 73 -25.96 4.01 9.56
CA SER A 73 -25.39 3.22 10.67
C SER A 73 -25.24 1.73 10.35
N ILE A 74 -24.94 1.38 9.07
CA ILE A 74 -24.79 -0.01 8.64
C ILE A 74 -23.44 -0.54 9.11
N PRO A 75 -23.38 -1.59 9.94
CA PRO A 75 -22.11 -2.14 10.43
C PRO A 75 -21.32 -2.84 9.32
N VAL A 76 -20.00 -2.85 9.46
CA VAL A 76 -19.13 -3.71 8.64
C VAL A 76 -19.36 -5.17 9.03
N LYS A 77 -19.50 -6.02 8.02
CA LYS A 77 -19.62 -7.49 8.15
C LYS A 77 -18.57 -8.14 7.24
N ASN A 78 -18.28 -9.44 7.43
CA ASN A 78 -17.29 -10.14 6.58
C ASN A 78 -17.65 -10.12 5.09
N GLN A 79 -18.93 -9.95 4.76
CA GLN A 79 -19.39 -9.78 3.37
C GLN A 79 -19.32 -8.34 2.85
N SER A 80 -18.96 -7.37 3.67
CA SER A 80 -18.84 -5.97 3.22
C SER A 80 -17.69 -5.81 2.24
N ILE A 81 -17.95 -5.13 1.12
CA ILE A 81 -17.01 -4.94 0.02
C ILE A 81 -16.33 -3.57 0.18
N PHE A 82 -15.04 -3.54 0.03
CA PHE A 82 -14.21 -2.34 0.13
C PHE A 82 -13.51 -2.04 -1.18
N ALA A 83 -13.37 -0.77 -1.52
CA ALA A 83 -12.53 -0.35 -2.63
C ALA A 83 -11.06 -0.59 -2.29
N ILE A 84 -10.39 -1.47 -3.06
CA ILE A 84 -8.97 -1.79 -2.81
C ILE A 84 -8.00 -0.94 -3.62
N ASN A 85 -8.49 -0.12 -4.51
CA ASN A 85 -7.73 0.83 -5.31
C ASN A 85 -6.47 0.19 -5.95
N SER A 86 -5.29 0.77 -5.71
CA SER A 86 -4.03 0.34 -6.33
C SER A 86 -3.56 -1.07 -5.94
N CYS A 87 -4.15 -1.72 -4.93
CA CYS A 87 -3.95 -3.14 -4.70
C CYS A 87 -4.33 -3.99 -5.95
N THR A 88 -5.17 -3.44 -6.84
CA THR A 88 -5.51 -4.01 -8.15
C THR A 88 -4.27 -4.33 -8.99
N LYS A 89 -3.18 -3.56 -8.86
CA LYS A 89 -1.95 -3.76 -9.64
C LYS A 89 -1.32 -5.14 -9.41
N ALA A 90 -1.44 -5.68 -8.20
CA ALA A 90 -0.97 -7.03 -7.89
C ALA A 90 -1.68 -8.08 -8.74
N PHE A 91 -2.99 -7.93 -8.94
CA PHE A 91 -3.80 -8.80 -9.80
C PHE A 91 -3.41 -8.63 -11.28
N THR A 92 -3.14 -7.41 -11.72
CA THR A 92 -2.67 -7.14 -13.09
C THR A 92 -1.29 -7.75 -13.31
N GLY A 93 -0.40 -7.69 -12.33
CA GLY A 93 0.88 -8.40 -12.38
C GLY A 93 0.71 -9.89 -12.57
N VAL A 94 -0.19 -10.53 -11.82
CA VAL A 94 -0.53 -11.96 -11.98
C VAL A 94 -1.13 -12.22 -13.36
N ALA A 95 -2.03 -11.38 -13.87
CA ALA A 95 -2.62 -11.54 -15.21
C ALA A 95 -1.57 -11.51 -16.32
N ILE A 96 -0.62 -10.58 -16.28
CA ILE A 96 0.48 -10.51 -17.24
C ILE A 96 1.39 -11.75 -17.11
N MET A 97 1.67 -12.20 -15.89
CA MET A 97 2.46 -13.43 -15.66
C MET A 97 1.74 -14.69 -16.19
N GLN A 98 0.40 -14.77 -16.07
CA GLN A 98 -0.38 -15.85 -16.68
C GLN A 98 -0.23 -15.88 -18.20
N LEU A 99 -0.30 -14.72 -18.85
CA LEU A 99 -0.06 -14.60 -20.31
C LEU A 99 1.41 -14.89 -20.68
N ALA A 100 2.35 -14.57 -19.82
CA ALA A 100 3.76 -14.90 -20.02
C ALA A 100 4.02 -16.41 -19.91
N GLU A 101 3.44 -17.11 -18.94
CA GLU A 101 3.50 -18.58 -18.83
C GLU A 101 2.86 -19.30 -20.03
N GLU A 102 1.91 -18.65 -20.72
CA GLU A 102 1.32 -19.15 -21.96
C GLU A 102 2.15 -18.82 -23.21
N GLY A 103 3.30 -18.15 -23.05
CA GLY A 103 4.15 -17.72 -24.17
C GLY A 103 3.57 -16.59 -25.01
N LYS A 104 2.47 -15.95 -24.57
CA LYS A 104 1.81 -14.87 -25.29
C LYS A 104 2.47 -13.51 -25.08
N ILE A 105 3.16 -13.32 -23.96
CA ILE A 105 3.87 -12.09 -23.61
C ILE A 105 5.28 -12.45 -23.09
N ASP A 106 6.31 -11.82 -23.66
CA ASP A 106 7.65 -11.80 -23.09
C ASP A 106 7.84 -10.49 -22.29
N LEU A 107 8.17 -10.60 -21.02
CA LEU A 107 8.38 -9.46 -20.13
C LEU A 107 9.55 -8.56 -20.58
N ASN A 108 10.50 -9.09 -21.31
CA ASN A 108 11.67 -8.36 -21.82
C ASN A 108 11.49 -7.80 -23.23
N ALA A 109 10.42 -8.19 -23.93
CA ALA A 109 10.11 -7.65 -25.24
C ALA A 109 9.61 -6.20 -25.15
N PRO A 110 9.90 -5.36 -26.16
CA PRO A 110 9.38 -4.02 -26.26
C PRO A 110 7.87 -4.02 -26.48
N ILE A 111 7.18 -3.01 -25.95
CA ILE A 111 5.71 -2.89 -26.05
C ILE A 111 5.25 -2.80 -27.51
N SER A 112 6.09 -2.30 -28.42
CA SER A 112 5.80 -2.24 -29.87
C SER A 112 5.62 -3.60 -30.55
N HIS A 113 6.08 -4.71 -29.92
CA HIS A 113 5.74 -6.06 -30.40
C HIS A 113 4.26 -6.41 -30.22
N TYR A 114 3.59 -5.71 -29.32
CA TYR A 114 2.25 -6.05 -28.84
C TYR A 114 1.20 -5.03 -29.18
N LEU A 115 1.56 -3.74 -29.19
CA LEU A 115 0.65 -2.63 -29.45
C LEU A 115 1.15 -1.77 -30.61
N ASP A 116 0.20 -1.45 -31.49
CA ASP A 116 0.43 -0.62 -32.66
C ASP A 116 0.22 0.88 -32.34
N SER A 117 0.63 1.76 -33.26
CA SER A 117 0.40 3.19 -33.21
C SER A 117 0.90 3.88 -31.94
N LEU A 118 2.04 3.41 -31.40
CA LEU A 118 2.74 4.02 -30.29
C LEU A 118 3.68 5.14 -30.75
N PRO A 119 3.86 6.22 -29.98
CA PRO A 119 4.93 7.18 -30.21
C PRO A 119 6.31 6.50 -30.30
N VAL A 120 7.21 7.03 -31.10
CA VAL A 120 8.53 6.41 -31.34
C VAL A 120 9.30 6.17 -30.04
N ASN A 121 9.24 7.13 -29.10
CA ASN A 121 9.92 7.05 -27.80
C ASN A 121 9.27 6.06 -26.81
N TRP A 122 8.04 5.56 -27.09
CA TRP A 122 7.39 4.53 -26.27
C TRP A 122 7.72 3.12 -26.77
N GLN A 123 8.02 2.98 -28.08
CA GLN A 123 8.18 1.68 -28.74
C GLN A 123 9.20 0.77 -28.06
N PRO A 124 10.38 1.23 -27.59
CA PRO A 124 11.40 0.36 -27.00
C PRO A 124 11.13 -0.02 -25.54
N ILE A 125 10.10 0.55 -24.91
CA ILE A 125 9.79 0.29 -23.50
C ILE A 125 9.41 -1.20 -23.32
N LYS A 126 10.10 -1.89 -22.41
CA LYS A 126 9.83 -3.30 -22.14
C LYS A 126 8.60 -3.46 -21.24
N ILE A 127 7.87 -4.57 -21.39
CA ILE A 127 6.72 -4.90 -20.55
C ILE A 127 7.09 -4.88 -19.07
N LYS A 128 8.25 -5.42 -18.71
CA LYS A 128 8.77 -5.37 -17.33
C LYS A 128 8.93 -3.93 -16.82
N GLN A 129 9.33 -2.98 -17.65
CA GLN A 129 9.51 -1.59 -17.26
C GLN A 129 8.18 -0.87 -17.00
N LEU A 130 7.09 -1.27 -17.67
CA LEU A 130 5.75 -0.82 -17.33
C LEU A 130 5.32 -1.37 -15.96
N LEU A 131 5.48 -2.67 -15.71
CA LEU A 131 5.13 -3.33 -14.45
C LEU A 131 5.87 -2.75 -13.26
N THR A 132 7.13 -2.33 -13.45
CA THR A 132 8.03 -1.86 -12.38
C THR A 132 8.13 -0.33 -12.27
N HIS A 133 7.29 0.41 -13.00
CA HIS A 133 7.22 1.87 -12.95
C HIS A 133 8.53 2.62 -13.30
N VAL A 134 9.33 2.05 -14.21
CA VAL A 134 10.55 2.71 -14.73
C VAL A 134 10.46 2.99 -16.24
N SER A 135 9.24 3.11 -16.75
CA SER A 135 8.98 3.38 -18.17
C SER A 135 9.34 4.80 -18.61
N GLY A 136 9.22 5.78 -17.70
CA GLY A 136 9.36 7.20 -17.99
C GLY A 136 8.18 7.81 -18.75
N LEU A 137 7.07 7.08 -18.94
CA LEU A 137 5.88 7.55 -19.66
C LEU A 137 5.20 8.74 -18.96
N PRO A 138 4.53 9.63 -19.71
CA PRO A 138 3.65 10.65 -19.13
C PRO A 138 2.50 10.00 -18.35
N ASN A 139 2.15 10.57 -17.19
CA ASN A 139 1.10 10.02 -16.35
C ASN A 139 -0.27 10.56 -16.76
N LEU A 140 -1.15 9.69 -17.21
CA LEU A 140 -2.51 10.03 -17.62
C LEU A 140 -3.35 10.69 -16.50
N LEU A 141 -2.98 10.49 -15.21
CA LEU A 141 -3.66 11.16 -14.10
C LEU A 141 -3.62 12.69 -14.21
N ASN A 142 -2.57 13.25 -14.81
CA ASN A 142 -2.43 14.68 -15.00
C ASN A 142 -3.51 15.28 -15.93
N LEU A 143 -4.26 14.43 -16.61
CA LEU A 143 -5.35 14.79 -17.53
C LEU A 143 -6.74 14.47 -16.97
N LEU A 144 -6.83 13.81 -15.83
CA LEU A 144 -8.10 13.44 -15.19
C LEU A 144 -8.56 14.53 -14.21
N ASN A 145 -9.85 14.51 -13.89
CA ASN A 145 -10.40 15.36 -12.84
C ASN A 145 -9.71 15.05 -11.50
N PRO A 146 -9.03 16.03 -10.87
CA PRO A 146 -8.30 15.76 -9.61
C PRO A 146 -9.24 15.44 -8.44
N ALA A 147 -10.51 15.80 -8.50
CA ALA A 147 -11.48 15.53 -7.43
C ALA A 147 -12.08 14.12 -7.51
N THR A 148 -12.39 13.65 -8.74
CA THR A 148 -13.09 12.36 -8.95
C THR A 148 -12.22 11.30 -9.63
N ASN A 149 -11.11 11.67 -10.25
CA ASN A 149 -10.30 10.85 -11.17
C ASN A 149 -11.07 10.41 -12.44
N GLY A 150 -12.19 11.03 -12.76
CA GLY A 150 -12.97 10.77 -13.95
C GLY A 150 -12.46 11.51 -15.18
N LEU A 151 -13.03 11.18 -16.34
CA LEU A 151 -12.78 11.92 -17.58
C LEU A 151 -13.45 13.30 -17.48
N THR A 152 -12.67 14.35 -17.68
CA THR A 152 -13.18 15.72 -17.75
C THR A 152 -12.48 16.45 -18.90
N GLY A 153 -13.26 17.06 -19.78
CA GLY A 153 -12.72 17.77 -20.94
C GLY A 153 -12.32 16.89 -22.13
N PHE A 154 -12.60 15.57 -22.06
CA PHE A 154 -12.39 14.62 -23.15
C PHE A 154 -13.72 13.98 -23.54
N ALA A 155 -13.97 13.86 -24.84
CA ALA A 155 -15.20 13.25 -25.34
C ALA A 155 -15.26 11.74 -25.05
N ASN A 156 -14.11 11.06 -25.09
CA ASN A 156 -13.99 9.62 -24.92
C ASN A 156 -12.54 9.23 -24.57
N GLU A 157 -12.29 7.92 -24.44
CA GLU A 157 -10.97 7.34 -24.15
C GLU A 157 -9.96 7.64 -25.26
N GLU A 158 -10.37 7.57 -26.55
CA GLU A 158 -9.48 7.81 -27.70
C GLU A 158 -8.92 9.23 -27.68
N ALA A 159 -9.76 10.23 -27.37
CA ALA A 159 -9.33 11.62 -27.24
C ALA A 159 -8.32 11.81 -26.10
N LEU A 160 -8.54 11.13 -24.97
CA LEU A 160 -7.56 11.12 -23.87
C LEU A 160 -6.22 10.50 -24.32
N TRP A 161 -6.24 9.32 -24.96
CA TRP A 161 -5.02 8.66 -25.43
C TRP A 161 -4.29 9.48 -26.50
N ALA A 162 -5.01 10.12 -27.40
CA ALA A 162 -4.43 11.04 -28.38
C ALA A 162 -3.63 12.15 -27.66
N LYS A 163 -4.18 12.72 -26.59
CA LYS A 163 -3.49 13.74 -25.79
C LYS A 163 -2.30 13.18 -25.02
N VAL A 164 -2.46 12.04 -24.32
CA VAL A 164 -1.35 11.39 -23.56
C VAL A 164 -0.15 11.11 -24.47
N LYS A 165 -0.41 10.65 -25.71
CA LYS A 165 0.64 10.36 -26.70
C LYS A 165 1.44 11.58 -27.15
N THR A 166 0.90 12.80 -27.02
CA THR A 166 1.59 14.06 -27.33
C THR A 166 2.35 14.67 -26.15
N MET A 167 2.18 14.12 -24.95
CA MET A 167 2.89 14.62 -23.77
C MET A 167 4.36 14.20 -23.79
N PRO A 168 5.27 15.01 -23.24
CA PRO A 168 6.67 14.64 -23.11
C PRO A 168 6.84 13.45 -22.15
N MET A 169 7.89 12.69 -22.35
CA MET A 169 8.33 11.68 -21.35
C MET A 169 8.68 12.39 -20.04
N GLU A 170 8.30 11.80 -18.90
CA GLU A 170 8.65 12.31 -17.57
C GLU A 170 10.13 12.08 -17.22
N SER A 171 10.71 11.00 -17.76
CA SER A 171 12.14 10.69 -17.64
C SER A 171 12.57 9.77 -18.77
N LYS A 172 13.88 9.55 -18.93
CA LYS A 172 14.37 8.48 -19.81
C LYS A 172 14.01 7.12 -19.21
N THR A 173 13.59 6.20 -20.08
CA THR A 173 13.21 4.84 -19.70
C THR A 173 14.35 4.13 -18.96
N GLY A 174 14.02 3.57 -17.79
CA GLY A 174 14.95 2.83 -16.93
C GLY A 174 15.85 3.70 -16.04
N GLU A 175 15.75 5.03 -16.08
CA GLU A 175 16.59 5.90 -15.24
C GLU A 175 15.95 6.31 -13.91
N GLN A 176 14.62 6.44 -13.87
CA GLN A 176 13.90 6.89 -12.69
C GLN A 176 12.66 6.05 -12.43
N PHE A 177 12.34 5.89 -11.15
CA PHE A 177 11.05 5.37 -10.72
C PHE A 177 10.03 6.50 -10.71
N SER A 178 8.92 6.30 -11.44
CA SER A 178 7.76 7.19 -11.40
C SER A 178 6.49 6.35 -11.36
N TYR A 179 5.79 6.37 -10.22
CA TYR A 179 4.53 5.64 -10.04
C TYR A 179 3.48 6.17 -11.02
N ASN A 180 3.12 5.36 -12.03
CA ASN A 180 2.45 5.84 -13.23
C ASN A 180 1.26 4.97 -13.61
N GLN A 181 0.08 5.60 -13.80
CA GLN A 181 -1.14 4.88 -14.16
C GLN A 181 -1.21 4.52 -15.64
N THR A 182 -0.53 5.27 -16.52
CA THR A 182 -0.43 4.96 -17.95
C THR A 182 0.14 3.57 -18.18
N ASN A 183 1.13 3.18 -17.36
CA ASN A 183 1.73 1.86 -17.42
C ASN A 183 0.67 0.75 -17.30
N TYR A 184 -0.16 0.82 -16.27
CA TYR A 184 -1.15 -0.23 -15.98
C TYR A 184 -2.37 -0.16 -16.89
N ALA A 185 -2.69 1.01 -17.44
CA ALA A 185 -3.69 1.14 -18.49
C ALA A 185 -3.21 0.46 -19.80
N LEU A 186 -1.93 0.59 -20.16
CA LEU A 186 -1.33 -0.14 -21.30
C LEU A 186 -1.29 -1.66 -21.06
N LEU A 187 -0.97 -2.10 -19.83
CA LEU A 187 -1.02 -3.51 -19.46
C LEU A 187 -2.45 -4.06 -19.56
N GLY A 188 -3.47 -3.26 -19.25
CA GLY A 188 -4.87 -3.62 -19.49
C GLY A 188 -5.18 -3.88 -20.96
N LYS A 189 -4.71 -3.01 -21.86
CA LYS A 189 -4.85 -3.22 -23.31
C LYS A 189 -4.15 -4.49 -23.79
N LEU A 190 -3.00 -4.85 -23.18
CA LEU A 190 -2.33 -6.12 -23.48
C LEU A 190 -3.16 -7.32 -23.04
N ILE A 191 -3.76 -7.23 -21.83
CA ILE A 191 -4.61 -8.32 -21.32
C ILE A 191 -5.80 -8.53 -22.26
N ASP A 192 -6.52 -7.47 -22.64
CA ASP A 192 -7.63 -7.58 -23.60
C ASP A 192 -7.20 -8.22 -24.92
N LYS A 193 -6.11 -7.72 -25.52
CA LYS A 193 -5.63 -8.18 -26.84
C LYS A 193 -5.20 -9.65 -26.82
N PHE A 194 -4.43 -10.07 -25.81
CA PHE A 194 -3.78 -11.40 -25.78
C PHE A 194 -4.58 -12.46 -25.03
N SER A 195 -5.56 -12.08 -24.22
CA SER A 195 -6.55 -13.02 -23.67
C SER A 195 -7.68 -13.34 -24.66
N GLY A 196 -7.94 -12.44 -25.62
CA GLY A 196 -9.06 -12.54 -26.56
C GLY A 196 -10.42 -12.24 -25.93
N GLN A 197 -10.42 -11.64 -24.74
CA GLN A 197 -11.64 -11.26 -24.00
C GLN A 197 -11.38 -9.99 -23.16
N PRO A 198 -12.44 -9.27 -22.73
CA PRO A 198 -12.26 -8.13 -21.83
C PRO A 198 -11.52 -8.51 -20.54
N PHE A 199 -10.67 -7.61 -20.04
CA PHE A 199 -9.83 -7.87 -18.86
C PHE A 199 -10.64 -8.36 -17.65
N ASP A 200 -11.83 -7.82 -17.42
CA ASP A 200 -12.66 -8.20 -16.27
C ASP A 200 -13.15 -9.66 -16.37
N ALA A 201 -13.46 -10.15 -17.57
CA ALA A 201 -13.79 -11.55 -17.83
C ALA A 201 -12.56 -12.44 -17.60
N PHE A 202 -11.38 -12.02 -18.11
CA PHE A 202 -10.12 -12.73 -17.88
C PHE A 202 -9.77 -12.85 -16.39
N PHE A 203 -9.86 -11.75 -15.63
CA PHE A 203 -9.62 -11.79 -14.20
C PHE A 203 -10.61 -12.69 -13.46
N ARG A 204 -11.89 -12.63 -13.83
CA ARG A 204 -12.94 -13.48 -13.23
C ARG A 204 -12.64 -14.95 -13.47
N GLU A 205 -12.36 -15.32 -14.71
CA GLU A 205 -12.08 -16.70 -15.08
C GLU A 205 -10.78 -17.22 -14.44
N ARG A 206 -9.68 -16.47 -14.61
CA ARG A 206 -8.34 -16.96 -14.35
C ARG A 206 -7.87 -16.71 -12.92
N GLN A 207 -8.52 -15.81 -12.18
CA GLN A 207 -8.14 -15.47 -10.81
C GLN A 207 -9.32 -15.62 -9.85
N PHE A 208 -10.44 -14.93 -10.07
CA PHE A 208 -11.51 -14.89 -9.06
C PHE A 208 -12.18 -16.24 -8.87
N ASN A 209 -12.54 -16.95 -9.95
CA ASN A 209 -13.14 -18.27 -9.88
C ASN A 209 -12.17 -19.29 -9.28
N VAL A 210 -10.90 -19.27 -9.69
CA VAL A 210 -9.84 -20.16 -9.18
C VAL A 210 -9.63 -19.97 -7.69
N ALA A 211 -9.57 -18.72 -7.22
CA ALA A 211 -9.38 -18.36 -5.83
C ALA A 211 -10.69 -18.32 -5.02
N LYS A 212 -11.84 -18.64 -5.63
CA LYS A 212 -13.18 -18.61 -5.01
C LYS A 212 -13.57 -17.23 -4.44
N MET A 213 -13.17 -16.17 -5.11
CA MET A 213 -13.46 -14.77 -4.75
C MET A 213 -14.88 -14.39 -5.19
N LYS A 214 -15.87 -14.66 -4.36
CA LYS A 214 -17.29 -14.55 -4.72
C LYS A 214 -17.84 -13.12 -4.73
N ARG A 215 -17.09 -12.18 -4.13
CA ARG A 215 -17.54 -10.80 -3.89
C ARG A 215 -16.61 -9.74 -4.50
N THR A 216 -15.60 -10.18 -5.25
CA THR A 216 -14.65 -9.29 -5.91
C THR A 216 -15.17 -8.85 -7.26
N VAL A 217 -15.15 -7.54 -7.51
CA VAL A 217 -15.72 -6.95 -8.73
C VAL A 217 -14.94 -5.70 -9.13
N PHE A 218 -14.87 -5.44 -10.44
CA PHE A 218 -14.46 -4.14 -10.97
C PHE A 218 -15.62 -3.16 -10.91
N ALA A 219 -15.49 -2.10 -10.12
CA ALA A 219 -16.52 -1.09 -9.94
C ALA A 219 -15.92 0.23 -9.44
N ASP A 220 -16.72 1.29 -9.47
CA ASP A 220 -16.38 2.59 -8.86
C ASP A 220 -17.59 3.21 -8.13
N SER A 221 -17.49 4.47 -7.73
CA SER A 221 -18.56 5.15 -6.95
C SER A 221 -19.87 5.34 -7.70
N ARG A 222 -19.93 5.08 -9.01
CA ARG A 222 -21.13 5.17 -9.84
C ARG A 222 -21.91 3.85 -9.88
N ASP A 223 -21.27 2.75 -9.54
CA ASP A 223 -21.84 1.42 -9.63
C ASP A 223 -22.64 1.07 -8.35
N VAL A 224 -23.78 0.42 -8.51
CA VAL A 224 -24.61 -0.06 -7.39
C VAL A 224 -24.26 -1.51 -7.10
N ILE A 225 -23.43 -1.72 -6.08
CA ILE A 225 -22.92 -3.05 -5.71
C ILE A 225 -23.49 -3.44 -4.33
N PRO A 226 -24.16 -4.60 -4.19
CA PRO A 226 -24.63 -5.07 -2.90
C PRO A 226 -23.49 -5.20 -1.88
N HIS A 227 -23.73 -4.80 -0.64
CA HIS A 227 -22.76 -4.81 0.47
C HIS A 227 -21.54 -3.90 0.30
N MET A 228 -21.53 -3.00 -0.67
CA MET A 228 -20.47 -2.01 -0.83
C MET A 228 -20.44 -1.05 0.36
N THR A 229 -19.27 -0.85 0.94
CA THR A 229 -19.07 0.16 1.98
C THR A 229 -18.99 1.56 1.35
N GLN A 230 -19.55 2.56 2.04
CA GLN A 230 -19.32 3.96 1.68
C GLN A 230 -17.88 4.33 2.03
N THR A 231 -17.19 5.00 1.10
CA THR A 231 -15.82 5.50 1.34
C THR A 231 -15.83 6.95 1.81
N TYR A 232 -14.92 7.27 2.72
CA TYR A 232 -14.83 8.58 3.37
C TYR A 232 -13.43 9.17 3.26
N LYS A 233 -13.34 10.49 3.43
CA LYS A 233 -12.09 11.23 3.65
C LYS A 233 -12.33 12.42 4.57
N TYR A 234 -11.29 12.82 5.32
CA TYR A 234 -11.29 14.09 6.05
C TYR A 234 -10.79 15.21 5.14
N VAL A 235 -11.43 16.36 5.23
CA VAL A 235 -11.04 17.57 4.49
C VAL A 235 -10.95 18.76 5.45
N SER A 236 -9.90 19.58 5.26
CA SER A 236 -9.70 20.84 6.02
C SER A 236 -10.19 22.06 5.25
N PHE A 237 -10.64 21.89 3.99
CA PHE A 237 -11.15 22.96 3.12
C PHE A 237 -12.40 22.48 2.41
N ILE A 238 -13.40 23.38 2.30
CA ILE A 238 -14.57 23.20 1.42
C ILE A 238 -14.77 24.53 0.67
N ASP A 239 -14.96 24.45 -0.64
CA ASP A 239 -15.17 25.58 -1.55
C ASP A 239 -14.11 26.70 -1.38
N GLY A 240 -12.85 26.30 -1.19
CA GLY A 240 -11.73 27.21 -0.98
C GLY A 240 -11.61 27.80 0.43
N GLN A 241 -12.59 27.57 1.30
CA GLN A 241 -12.58 28.06 2.67
C GLN A 241 -11.98 27.03 3.64
N ARG A 242 -11.07 27.49 4.48
CA ARG A 242 -10.50 26.67 5.56
C ARG A 242 -11.52 26.43 6.67
N LEU A 243 -11.70 25.19 7.04
CA LEU A 243 -12.56 24.81 8.17
C LEU A 243 -11.81 24.99 9.50
N LYS A 244 -12.55 25.27 10.59
CA LYS A 244 -11.99 25.26 11.95
C LYS A 244 -11.52 23.88 12.35
N GLU A 245 -12.30 22.85 12.00
CA GLU A 245 -12.00 21.43 12.22
C GLU A 245 -12.17 20.66 10.92
N ASP A 246 -11.47 19.52 10.79
CA ASP A 246 -11.65 18.66 9.64
C ASP A 246 -13.05 18.06 9.62
N LYS A 247 -13.65 18.10 8.45
CA LYS A 247 -14.95 17.49 8.19
C LYS A 247 -14.77 16.14 7.49
N LEU A 248 -15.46 15.12 7.98
CA LEU A 248 -15.60 13.85 7.27
C LEU A 248 -16.62 14.02 6.15
N ILE A 249 -16.22 13.68 4.94
CA ILE A 249 -17.08 13.71 3.74
C ILE A 249 -17.03 12.38 3.00
N ASN A 250 -18.04 12.13 2.15
CA ASN A 250 -17.99 11.03 1.21
C ASN A 250 -16.82 11.21 0.24
N ASN A 251 -16.08 10.14 0.01
CA ASN A 251 -15.01 10.14 -0.96
C ASN A 251 -15.48 9.47 -2.26
N TYR A 252 -15.91 10.29 -3.20
CA TYR A 252 -16.35 9.85 -4.51
C TYR A 252 -15.13 9.68 -5.43
N ALA A 253 -15.05 8.54 -6.12
CA ALA A 253 -13.98 8.26 -7.07
C ALA A 253 -14.51 7.50 -8.28
N GLU A 254 -14.09 7.90 -9.46
CA GLU A 254 -14.40 7.26 -10.74
C GLU A 254 -13.18 6.51 -11.26
N PHE A 255 -13.43 5.33 -11.82
CA PHE A 255 -12.42 4.53 -12.50
C PHE A 255 -12.92 4.17 -13.91
N PRO A 256 -12.65 5.03 -14.92
CA PRO A 256 -12.95 4.70 -16.30
C PRO A 256 -12.40 3.33 -16.70
N LEU A 257 -13.05 2.60 -17.58
CA LEU A 257 -12.75 1.19 -17.90
C LEU A 257 -11.27 0.96 -18.22
N PHE A 258 -10.67 1.81 -19.07
CA PHE A 258 -9.26 1.73 -19.47
C PHE A 258 -8.26 1.84 -18.31
N ARG A 259 -8.72 2.30 -17.14
CA ARG A 259 -7.91 2.51 -15.95
C ARG A 259 -8.19 1.47 -14.84
N ARG A 260 -9.20 0.64 -14.99
CA ARG A 260 -9.63 -0.30 -13.93
C ARG A 260 -8.56 -1.34 -13.59
N THR A 261 -7.71 -1.73 -14.53
CA THR A 261 -6.55 -2.61 -14.29
C THR A 261 -5.49 -1.98 -13.37
N ALA A 262 -5.52 -0.66 -13.20
CA ALA A 262 -4.64 0.05 -12.27
C ALA A 262 -5.24 0.23 -10.87
N SER A 263 -6.60 0.28 -10.73
CA SER A 263 -7.23 0.75 -9.47
C SER A 263 -8.70 0.38 -9.28
N GLY A 264 -9.32 -0.41 -10.13
CA GLY A 264 -10.78 -0.56 -10.19
C GLY A 264 -11.38 -1.70 -9.37
N LEU A 265 -10.58 -2.52 -8.68
CA LEU A 265 -11.12 -3.64 -7.89
C LEU A 265 -11.71 -3.19 -6.56
N ASN A 266 -12.79 -3.89 -6.21
CA ASN A 266 -13.45 -3.86 -4.91
C ASN A 266 -13.55 -5.28 -4.39
N SER A 267 -13.28 -5.53 -3.11
CA SER A 267 -13.17 -6.88 -2.57
C SER A 267 -13.48 -6.94 -1.08
N THR A 268 -13.49 -8.15 -0.51
CA THR A 268 -13.53 -8.41 0.92
C THR A 268 -12.17 -8.91 1.41
N ALA A 269 -11.90 -8.81 2.71
CA ALA A 269 -10.67 -9.37 3.27
C ALA A 269 -10.61 -10.90 3.11
N GLU A 270 -11.76 -11.59 3.12
CA GLU A 270 -11.84 -13.03 2.87
C GLU A 270 -11.43 -13.39 1.44
N ASP A 271 -11.97 -12.69 0.44
CA ASP A 271 -11.65 -12.94 -0.97
C ASP A 271 -10.16 -12.69 -1.24
N LEU A 272 -9.59 -11.59 -0.71
CA LEU A 272 -8.16 -11.30 -0.84
C LEU A 272 -7.29 -12.36 -0.16
N ALA A 273 -7.67 -12.82 1.03
CA ALA A 273 -6.97 -13.90 1.71
C ALA A 273 -7.00 -15.21 0.89
N ASN A 274 -8.15 -15.55 0.31
CA ASN A 274 -8.29 -16.71 -0.58
C ASN A 274 -7.43 -16.58 -1.84
N TRP A 275 -7.35 -15.37 -2.42
CA TRP A 275 -6.51 -15.10 -3.59
C TRP A 275 -5.02 -15.26 -3.26
N ILE A 276 -4.56 -14.73 -2.12
CA ILE A 276 -3.18 -14.89 -1.65
C ILE A 276 -2.87 -16.38 -1.43
N ILE A 277 -3.77 -17.13 -0.79
CA ILE A 277 -3.62 -18.58 -0.60
C ILE A 277 -3.49 -19.30 -1.96
N ALA A 278 -4.34 -18.96 -2.92
CA ALA A 278 -4.31 -19.57 -4.26
C ALA A 278 -3.00 -19.23 -4.98
N LEU A 279 -2.49 -17.99 -4.87
CA LEU A 279 -1.22 -17.58 -5.44
C LEU A 279 -0.05 -18.35 -4.82
N GLN A 280 0.04 -18.40 -3.49
CA GLN A 280 1.12 -19.09 -2.78
C GLN A 280 1.13 -20.61 -3.02
N LYS A 281 -0.04 -21.22 -3.22
CA LYS A 281 -0.19 -22.64 -3.57
C LYS A 281 0.05 -22.98 -5.04
N GLY A 282 0.35 -21.99 -5.88
CA GLY A 282 0.57 -22.21 -7.31
C GLY A 282 -0.70 -22.46 -8.13
N ALA A 283 -1.87 -22.12 -7.60
CA ALA A 283 -3.12 -22.27 -8.34
C ALA A 283 -3.34 -21.17 -9.39
N LEU A 284 -2.73 -20.00 -9.22
CA LEU A 284 -2.84 -18.87 -10.13
C LEU A 284 -1.67 -18.78 -11.13
N LEU A 285 -0.49 -19.25 -10.75
CA LEU A 285 0.71 -19.37 -11.60
C LEU A 285 1.23 -20.79 -11.49
N LYS A 286 1.65 -21.36 -12.62
CA LYS A 286 1.96 -22.79 -12.73
C LYS A 286 3.29 -23.19 -12.09
N THR A 287 4.25 -22.24 -12.06
CA THR A 287 5.61 -22.54 -11.63
C THR A 287 6.01 -21.68 -10.43
N ARG A 288 6.90 -22.23 -9.58
CA ARG A 288 7.51 -21.47 -8.49
C ARG A 288 8.35 -20.31 -9.00
N ASP A 289 8.99 -20.50 -10.15
CA ASP A 289 9.80 -19.46 -10.79
C ASP A 289 8.96 -18.28 -11.27
N ALA A 290 7.73 -18.51 -11.74
CA ALA A 290 6.81 -17.43 -12.08
C ALA A 290 6.43 -16.59 -10.84
N ILE A 291 6.18 -17.24 -9.68
CA ILE A 291 5.91 -16.56 -8.43
C ILE A 291 7.16 -15.78 -7.95
N ASN A 292 8.34 -16.37 -8.05
CA ASN A 292 9.60 -15.69 -7.71
C ASN A 292 9.83 -14.49 -8.63
N THR A 293 9.60 -14.63 -9.92
CA THR A 293 9.68 -13.53 -10.89
C THR A 293 8.68 -12.42 -10.57
N LEU A 294 7.42 -12.78 -10.26
CA LEU A 294 6.38 -11.83 -9.86
C LEU A 294 6.82 -10.93 -8.69
N TRP A 295 7.54 -11.49 -7.72
CA TRP A 295 7.96 -10.82 -6.49
C TRP A 295 9.41 -10.32 -6.52
N THR A 296 10.12 -10.47 -7.62
CA THR A 296 11.45 -9.91 -7.82
C THR A 296 11.35 -8.46 -8.28
N THR A 297 12.05 -7.55 -7.59
CA THR A 297 12.06 -6.14 -7.95
C THR A 297 12.68 -5.90 -9.32
N GLY A 298 12.21 -4.84 -9.99
CA GLY A 298 12.85 -4.34 -11.19
C GLY A 298 14.22 -3.72 -10.91
N SER A 299 14.90 -3.29 -11.97
CA SER A 299 16.16 -2.59 -11.89
C SER A 299 16.18 -1.37 -12.81
N TYR A 300 16.95 -0.36 -12.42
CA TYR A 300 17.34 0.74 -13.27
C TYR A 300 18.38 0.31 -14.30
N ASN A 301 18.63 1.16 -15.29
CA ASN A 301 19.66 0.92 -16.32
C ASN A 301 21.08 0.78 -15.72
N ASN A 302 21.34 1.36 -14.56
CA ASN A 302 22.62 1.25 -13.83
C ASN A 302 22.72 -0.04 -12.98
N GLY A 303 21.75 -0.95 -13.05
CA GLY A 303 21.71 -2.22 -12.33
C GLY A 303 21.19 -2.13 -10.88
N LYS A 304 20.97 -0.92 -10.32
CA LYS A 304 20.40 -0.81 -8.98
C LYS A 304 18.95 -1.33 -8.97
N ALA A 305 18.60 -2.11 -7.95
CA ALA A 305 17.24 -2.59 -7.77
C ALA A 305 16.28 -1.44 -7.45
N THR A 306 15.05 -1.53 -7.95
CA THR A 306 13.94 -0.67 -7.51
C THR A 306 13.28 -1.28 -6.27
N GLN A 307 12.34 -0.53 -5.66
CA GLN A 307 11.48 -1.05 -4.58
C GLN A 307 10.18 -1.67 -5.14
N TRP A 308 10.06 -1.84 -6.46
CA TRP A 308 8.84 -2.29 -7.11
C TRP A 308 9.07 -3.54 -7.95
N ALA A 309 8.29 -4.58 -7.70
CA ALA A 309 8.23 -5.81 -8.47
C ALA A 309 7.08 -5.75 -9.51
N LEU A 310 6.61 -6.87 -10.00
CA LEU A 310 5.59 -6.90 -11.05
C LEU A 310 4.18 -6.67 -10.46
N GLY A 311 3.86 -5.43 -10.16
CA GLY A 311 2.59 -5.04 -9.54
C GLY A 311 2.60 -4.98 -8.01
N TRP A 312 3.75 -5.22 -7.38
CA TRP A 312 3.94 -5.28 -5.94
C TRP A 312 5.07 -4.35 -5.52
N MET A 313 5.00 -3.81 -4.31
CA MET A 313 6.17 -3.25 -3.65
C MET A 313 6.91 -4.36 -2.91
N ALA A 314 8.23 -4.25 -2.80
CA ALA A 314 9.04 -5.11 -1.97
C ALA A 314 9.68 -4.27 -0.85
N LYS A 315 9.54 -4.73 0.39
CA LYS A 315 10.30 -4.20 1.52
C LYS A 315 11.60 -5.00 1.66
N PRO A 316 12.76 -4.41 1.32
CA PRO A 316 14.04 -5.10 1.47
C PRO A 316 14.33 -5.27 2.97
N ARG A 317 14.38 -6.52 3.42
CA ARG A 317 14.67 -6.91 4.80
C ARG A 317 15.66 -8.05 4.81
N GLN A 318 16.50 -8.12 5.83
CA GLN A 318 17.45 -9.23 6.00
C GLN A 318 16.74 -10.58 6.29
N LYS A 319 15.63 -10.51 7.03
CA LYS A 319 14.73 -11.63 7.33
C LYS A 319 13.29 -11.16 7.20
N HIS A 320 12.37 -12.09 7.11
CA HIS A 320 10.93 -11.80 7.02
C HIS A 320 10.61 -10.90 5.84
N ARG A 321 11.11 -11.27 4.65
CA ARG A 321 10.83 -10.56 3.40
C ARG A 321 9.32 -10.31 3.25
N ALA A 322 8.97 -9.09 2.89
CA ALA A 322 7.57 -8.75 2.63
C ALA A 322 7.39 -8.23 1.20
N VAL A 323 6.38 -8.76 0.51
CA VAL A 323 5.84 -8.20 -0.73
C VAL A 323 4.46 -7.65 -0.43
N ILE A 324 4.22 -6.41 -0.85
CA ILE A 324 3.10 -5.64 -0.36
C ILE A 324 2.32 -4.99 -1.49
N ALA A 325 1.03 -4.82 -1.28
CA ALA A 325 0.18 -4.00 -2.13
C ALA A 325 -0.58 -3.01 -1.24
N THR A 326 -0.61 -1.75 -1.66
CA THR A 326 -1.32 -0.67 -0.98
C THR A 326 -2.28 0.03 -1.94
N GLY A 327 -3.37 0.57 -1.44
CA GLY A 327 -4.40 1.17 -2.27
C GLY A 327 -5.10 2.36 -1.63
N GLY A 328 -4.84 3.56 -2.19
CA GLY A 328 -5.54 4.79 -1.84
C GLY A 328 -5.44 5.20 -0.37
N GLY A 329 -4.41 4.76 0.34
CA GLY A 329 -4.22 4.97 1.76
C GLY A 329 -5.36 4.38 2.61
N ARG A 330 -6.05 3.32 2.11
CA ARG A 330 -7.21 2.71 2.79
C ARG A 330 -7.17 1.20 2.82
N SER A 331 -6.43 0.57 1.93
CA SER A 331 -6.35 -0.87 1.80
C SER A 331 -4.91 -1.29 1.64
N ALA A 332 -4.52 -2.35 2.32
CA ALA A 332 -3.21 -2.95 2.16
C ALA A 332 -3.26 -4.46 2.43
N PHE A 333 -2.40 -5.19 1.76
CA PHE A 333 -2.08 -6.55 2.15
C PHE A 333 -0.57 -6.82 2.00
N PHE A 334 -0.04 -7.51 2.98
CA PHE A 334 1.37 -7.91 3.04
C PHE A 334 1.44 -9.43 3.02
N VAL A 335 2.33 -9.93 2.19
CA VAL A 335 2.67 -11.37 2.14
C VAL A 335 4.11 -11.51 2.60
N TYR A 336 4.33 -12.41 3.55
CA TYR A 336 5.64 -12.79 4.09
C TYR A 336 5.94 -14.21 3.61
N PRO A 337 6.54 -14.37 2.43
CA PRO A 337 6.66 -15.69 1.79
C PRO A 337 7.50 -16.70 2.58
N ASP A 338 8.48 -16.18 3.35
CA ASP A 338 9.40 -17.00 4.12
C ASP A 338 8.80 -17.46 5.47
N ASP A 339 7.65 -16.87 5.87
CA ASP A 339 6.97 -17.12 7.15
C ASP A 339 5.61 -17.82 6.99
N ASP A 340 5.23 -18.16 5.76
CA ASP A 340 3.89 -18.67 5.44
C ASP A 340 2.76 -17.81 6.05
N LEU A 341 2.96 -16.49 6.06
CA LEU A 341 2.05 -15.52 6.67
C LEU A 341 1.59 -14.50 5.61
N ALA A 342 0.33 -14.07 5.71
CA ALA A 342 -0.14 -12.87 5.02
C ALA A 342 -1.19 -12.14 5.87
N ILE A 343 -1.19 -10.81 5.75
CA ILE A 343 -2.11 -9.94 6.47
C ILE A 343 -2.85 -9.06 5.45
N VAL A 344 -4.16 -9.00 5.55
CA VAL A 344 -5.02 -8.13 4.75
C VAL A 344 -5.72 -7.16 5.70
N VAL A 345 -5.65 -5.87 5.42
CA VAL A 345 -6.42 -4.83 6.13
C VAL A 345 -7.11 -3.94 5.12
N LEU A 346 -8.43 -3.86 5.22
CA LEU A 346 -9.29 -3.01 4.39
C LEU A 346 -10.00 -2.00 5.28
N THR A 347 -10.00 -0.74 4.88
CA THR A 347 -10.74 0.32 5.57
C THR A 347 -11.56 1.14 4.60
N ASN A 348 -12.57 1.83 5.09
CA ASN A 348 -13.38 2.74 4.29
C ASN A 348 -12.98 4.21 4.43
N LEU A 349 -11.77 4.50 4.97
CA LEU A 349 -11.24 5.84 5.11
C LEU A 349 -10.00 6.05 4.24
N ALA A 350 -10.02 7.01 3.33
CA ALA A 350 -8.81 7.50 2.66
C ALA A 350 -7.93 8.25 3.67
N GLY A 351 -6.66 7.85 3.77
CA GLY A 351 -5.75 8.36 4.80
C GLY A 351 -5.66 7.52 6.06
N ALA A 352 -6.28 6.33 6.08
CA ALA A 352 -6.13 5.37 7.18
C ALA A 352 -4.70 4.78 7.24
N TYR A 353 -4.06 4.57 6.09
CA TYR A 353 -2.72 4.00 5.93
C TYR A 353 -2.50 2.71 6.72
N PRO A 354 -3.26 1.63 6.42
CA PRO A 354 -3.10 0.35 7.12
C PRO A 354 -1.70 -0.25 6.99
N GLU A 355 -0.97 0.10 5.95
CA GLU A 355 0.43 -0.28 5.74
C GLU A 355 1.37 0.12 6.87
N ASP A 356 1.00 1.11 7.69
CA ASP A 356 1.81 1.56 8.82
C ASP A 356 1.76 0.60 10.02
N PHE A 357 0.72 -0.24 10.12
CA PHE A 357 0.52 -1.11 11.28
C PHE A 357 0.35 -2.60 10.94
N ILE A 358 0.43 -3.00 9.69
CA ILE A 358 0.32 -4.41 9.28
C ILE A 358 1.47 -5.26 9.87
N ASP A 359 2.70 -4.74 9.92
CA ASP A 359 3.82 -5.47 10.52
C ASP A 359 3.59 -5.72 12.02
N GLU A 360 2.92 -4.80 12.72
CA GLU A 360 2.56 -4.99 14.13
C GLU A 360 1.48 -6.08 14.29
N ILE A 361 0.51 -6.17 13.36
CA ILE A 361 -0.44 -7.30 13.31
C ILE A 361 0.31 -8.61 13.07
N ALA A 362 1.27 -8.63 12.14
CA ALA A 362 2.10 -9.79 11.87
C ALA A 362 2.90 -10.21 13.12
N GLY A 363 3.32 -9.27 13.94
CA GLY A 363 4.02 -9.48 15.20
C GLY A 363 3.25 -10.32 16.23
N PHE A 364 1.92 -10.36 16.17
CA PHE A 364 1.12 -11.28 16.99
C PHE A 364 1.30 -12.74 16.59
N TYR A 365 1.70 -13.04 15.37
CA TYR A 365 1.92 -14.38 14.83
C TYR A 365 3.41 -14.74 14.79
N HIS A 366 4.25 -13.78 14.42
CA HIS A 366 5.71 -13.85 14.39
C HIS A 366 6.30 -12.61 15.06
N PRO A 367 6.60 -12.65 16.36
CA PRO A 367 7.01 -11.48 17.14
C PRO A 367 8.24 -10.74 16.63
N GLU A 368 9.06 -11.40 15.80
CA GLU A 368 10.27 -10.81 15.24
C GLU A 368 9.98 -9.88 14.04
N ILE A 369 8.90 -10.09 13.29
CA ILE A 369 8.62 -9.37 12.02
C ILE A 369 8.73 -7.85 12.17
N PRO A 370 8.07 -7.20 13.16
CA PRO A 370 8.14 -5.73 13.27
C PRO A 370 9.56 -5.19 13.48
N ALA A 371 10.44 -5.99 14.12
CA ALA A 371 11.81 -5.56 14.40
C ALA A 371 12.69 -5.48 13.13
N TYR A 372 12.30 -6.14 12.04
CA TYR A 372 13.01 -6.12 10.76
C TYR A 372 12.51 -5.03 9.79
N ASP A 373 11.46 -4.30 10.16
CA ASP A 373 11.05 -3.07 9.46
C ASP A 373 11.44 -1.86 10.32
N PRO A 374 12.34 -0.98 9.84
CA PRO A 374 12.83 0.12 10.66
C PRO A 374 11.74 1.08 11.13
N ILE A 375 10.71 1.33 10.30
CA ILE A 375 9.61 2.23 10.67
C ILE A 375 8.72 1.58 11.73
N SER A 376 8.35 0.30 11.56
CA SER A 376 7.55 -0.44 12.54
C SER A 376 8.28 -0.56 13.88
N ALA A 377 9.59 -0.88 13.86
CA ALA A 377 10.41 -0.97 15.06
C ALA A 377 10.46 0.36 15.83
N LEU A 378 10.70 1.48 15.09
CA LEU A 378 10.73 2.82 15.69
C LEU A 378 9.36 3.22 16.23
N ARG A 379 8.29 2.98 15.46
CA ARG A 379 6.92 3.29 15.84
C ARG A 379 6.52 2.54 17.13
N MET A 380 6.76 1.26 17.22
CA MET A 380 6.46 0.47 18.43
C MET A 380 7.23 0.99 19.64
N LYS A 381 8.51 1.34 19.46
CA LYS A 381 9.35 1.89 20.51
C LYS A 381 8.80 3.21 21.03
N LEU A 382 8.44 4.13 20.11
CA LEU A 382 7.91 5.46 20.43
C LEU A 382 6.51 5.43 21.05
N LYS A 383 5.67 4.46 20.69
CA LYS A 383 4.38 4.25 21.38
C LYS A 383 4.57 3.96 22.89
N GLY A 384 5.66 3.29 23.27
CA GLY A 384 6.00 2.98 24.67
C GLY A 384 6.74 4.08 25.39
N GLN A 385 7.58 4.88 24.70
CA GLN A 385 8.49 5.86 25.30
C GLN A 385 8.07 7.33 25.12
N GLY A 386 7.13 7.61 24.19
CA GLY A 386 6.76 8.96 23.76
C GLY A 386 7.65 9.47 22.63
N PHE A 387 7.06 10.27 21.73
CA PHE A 387 7.71 10.79 20.54
C PHE A 387 8.77 11.86 20.83
N GLU A 388 8.70 12.52 21.98
CA GLU A 388 9.77 13.43 22.45
C GLU A 388 11.11 12.72 22.66
N ASN A 389 11.11 11.39 22.76
CA ASN A 389 12.31 10.56 22.92
C ASN A 389 12.80 9.95 21.59
N THR A 390 12.42 10.50 20.44
CA THR A 390 12.66 9.92 19.10
C THR A 390 14.14 9.62 18.84
N LEU A 391 15.07 10.54 19.15
CA LEU A 391 16.50 10.32 18.99
C LEU A 391 17.05 9.24 19.93
N LEU A 392 16.57 9.19 21.17
CA LEU A 392 16.94 8.15 22.14
C LEU A 392 16.46 6.77 21.64
N ALA A 393 15.20 6.67 21.22
CA ALA A 393 14.62 5.45 20.67
C ALA A 393 15.41 4.95 19.45
N TYR A 394 15.77 5.85 18.52
CA TYR A 394 16.61 5.53 17.37
C TYR A 394 17.97 4.96 17.81
N ASN A 395 18.67 5.64 18.72
CA ASN A 395 19.99 5.21 19.18
C ASN A 395 19.95 3.83 19.89
N GLU A 396 18.94 3.58 20.68
CA GLU A 396 18.75 2.26 21.34
C GLU A 396 18.49 1.14 20.33
N LEU A 397 17.67 1.39 19.30
CA LEU A 397 17.42 0.43 18.21
C LEU A 397 18.70 0.19 17.40
N LYS A 398 19.46 1.24 17.09
CA LYS A 398 20.73 1.16 16.36
C LYS A 398 21.78 0.39 17.14
N LYS A 399 21.85 0.59 18.47
CA LYS A 399 22.75 -0.15 19.36
C LYS A 399 22.39 -1.65 19.41
N LYS A 400 21.10 -1.98 19.43
CA LYS A 400 20.61 -3.37 19.46
C LYS A 400 20.79 -4.06 18.11
N ASN A 401 20.64 -3.34 17.01
CA ASN A 401 20.79 -3.84 15.64
C ASN A 401 21.58 -2.83 14.81
N THR A 402 22.85 -3.11 14.54
CA THR A 402 23.74 -2.21 13.77
C THR A 402 23.27 -1.97 12.33
N SER A 403 22.47 -2.88 11.77
CA SER A 403 21.83 -2.74 10.44
C SER A 403 20.54 -1.92 10.47
N PHE A 404 20.03 -1.53 11.64
CA PHE A 404 18.89 -0.62 11.76
C PHE A 404 19.22 0.72 11.13
N ASN A 405 18.59 1.02 10.01
CA ASN A 405 18.84 2.23 9.23
C ASN A 405 17.59 2.61 8.43
N PRO A 406 16.60 3.29 9.06
CA PRO A 406 15.44 3.79 8.32
C PRO A 406 15.89 4.80 7.26
N SER A 407 15.38 4.68 6.03
CA SER A 407 15.73 5.63 4.96
C SER A 407 15.07 7.00 5.19
N GLU A 408 15.67 8.06 4.62
CA GLU A 408 15.04 9.39 4.62
C GLU A 408 13.64 9.35 4.03
N ALA A 409 13.47 8.66 2.90
CA ALA A 409 12.20 8.56 2.21
C ALA A 409 11.12 7.87 3.08
N ASP A 410 11.44 6.75 3.73
CA ASP A 410 10.47 6.02 4.57
C ASP A 410 10.06 6.84 5.80
N LEU A 411 11.04 7.51 6.46
CA LEU A 411 10.75 8.39 7.60
C LEU A 411 9.91 9.59 7.17
N ASN A 412 10.23 10.20 6.04
CA ASN A 412 9.53 11.35 5.49
C ASN A 412 8.07 11.00 5.15
N ASP A 413 7.86 9.89 4.44
CA ASP A 413 6.53 9.38 4.11
C ASP A 413 5.70 9.09 5.35
N TRP A 414 6.28 8.43 6.35
CA TRP A 414 5.61 8.16 7.61
C TRP A 414 5.24 9.46 8.34
N ALA A 415 6.16 10.42 8.45
CA ALA A 415 5.91 11.70 9.11
C ALA A 415 4.80 12.51 8.39
N TYR A 416 4.77 12.52 7.05
CA TYR A 416 3.67 13.15 6.30
C TYR A 416 2.32 12.45 6.51
N ARG A 417 2.29 11.11 6.63
CA ARG A 417 1.06 10.39 6.99
C ARG A 417 0.57 10.75 8.38
N MET A 418 1.50 10.95 9.33
CA MET A 418 1.17 11.45 10.69
C MET A 418 0.58 12.86 10.63
N LEU A 419 1.15 13.77 9.84
CA LEU A 419 0.58 15.11 9.62
C LEU A 419 -0.85 15.03 9.05
N SER A 420 -1.09 14.13 8.11
CA SER A 420 -2.41 13.92 7.52
C SER A 420 -3.42 13.43 8.56
N ASN A 421 -2.97 12.65 9.53
CA ASN A 421 -3.77 12.13 10.64
C ASN A 421 -3.82 13.04 11.87
N LYS A 422 -3.36 14.31 11.75
CA LYS A 422 -3.33 15.31 12.84
C LYS A 422 -2.42 14.97 14.02
N GLN A 423 -1.50 14.07 13.85
CA GLN A 423 -0.43 13.76 14.81
C GLN A 423 0.73 14.78 14.61
N MET A 424 0.41 16.08 14.80
CA MET A 424 1.32 17.18 14.43
C MET A 424 2.59 17.20 15.27
N ARG A 425 2.46 17.00 16.60
CA ARG A 425 3.58 17.01 17.53
C ARG A 425 4.53 15.85 17.24
N GLU A 426 3.96 14.66 17.06
CA GLU A 426 4.69 13.44 16.77
C GLU A 426 5.42 13.54 15.42
N ALA A 427 4.75 14.07 14.40
CA ALA A 427 5.34 14.28 13.08
C ALA A 427 6.55 15.24 13.13
N VAL A 428 6.45 16.33 13.88
CA VAL A 428 7.55 17.29 14.09
C VAL A 428 8.78 16.60 14.67
N GLU A 429 8.61 15.70 15.64
CA GLU A 429 9.74 14.96 16.23
C GLU A 429 10.40 13.98 15.23
N ILE A 430 9.59 13.35 14.35
CA ILE A 430 10.15 12.51 13.28
C ILE A 430 10.89 13.35 12.23
N PHE A 431 10.33 14.48 11.77
CA PHE A 431 11.04 15.37 10.85
C PHE A 431 12.33 15.93 11.45
N LYS A 432 12.32 16.25 12.74
CA LYS A 432 13.54 16.62 13.47
C LYS A 432 14.59 15.51 13.45
N LEU A 433 14.18 14.25 13.69
CA LEU A 433 15.09 13.11 13.57
C LEU A 433 15.68 13.01 12.16
N ILE A 434 14.87 13.23 11.11
CA ILE A 434 15.37 13.17 9.72
C ILE A 434 16.50 14.17 9.51
N THR A 435 16.38 15.42 9.98
CA THR A 435 17.45 16.41 9.83
C THR A 435 18.73 16.03 10.58
N LEU A 436 18.62 15.29 11.67
CA LEU A 436 19.79 14.79 12.42
C LEU A 436 20.47 13.61 11.72
N LEU A 437 19.71 12.74 11.06
CA LEU A 437 20.24 11.58 10.35
C LEU A 437 20.76 11.92 8.95
N TYR A 438 20.17 12.93 8.31
CA TYR A 438 20.46 13.37 6.95
C TYR A 438 20.75 14.88 6.89
N PRO A 439 21.83 15.35 7.54
CA PRO A 439 22.13 16.78 7.70
C PRO A 439 22.43 17.51 6.38
N ASP A 440 22.78 16.77 5.32
CA ASP A 440 23.08 17.33 3.99
C ASP A 440 21.86 17.29 3.04
N SER A 441 20.72 16.76 3.50
CA SER A 441 19.49 16.71 2.69
C SER A 441 18.70 18.01 2.82
N TRP A 442 18.66 18.79 1.73
CA TRP A 442 17.80 19.98 1.68
C TRP A 442 16.32 19.65 1.88
N ASN A 443 15.87 18.46 1.40
CA ASN A 443 14.50 18.00 1.54
C ASN A 443 14.12 17.72 2.99
N ALA A 444 15.02 17.21 3.81
CA ALA A 444 14.81 17.00 5.24
C ALA A 444 14.45 18.31 5.95
N TYR A 445 15.17 19.39 5.65
CA TYR A 445 14.90 20.72 6.23
C TYR A 445 13.64 21.36 5.65
N ASP A 446 13.34 21.19 4.37
CA ASP A 446 12.11 21.70 3.73
C ASP A 446 10.87 21.09 4.38
N SER A 447 10.86 19.75 4.49
CA SER A 447 9.76 18.98 5.11
C SER A 447 9.61 19.31 6.60
N TYR A 448 10.70 19.48 7.34
CA TYR A 448 10.67 19.90 8.74
C TYR A 448 10.11 21.32 8.88
N GLY A 449 10.52 22.25 8.02
CA GLY A 449 9.96 23.60 7.95
C GLY A 449 8.44 23.60 7.71
N GLU A 450 7.96 22.77 6.80
CA GLU A 450 6.52 22.62 6.55
C GLU A 450 5.77 22.09 7.76
N ALA A 451 6.31 21.07 8.44
CA ALA A 451 5.71 20.49 9.63
C ALA A 451 5.62 21.51 10.78
N LEU A 452 6.68 22.28 11.01
CA LEU A 452 6.73 23.34 12.00
C LEU A 452 5.69 24.46 11.73
N LEU A 453 5.50 24.84 10.47
CA LEU A 453 4.45 25.80 10.09
C LEU A 453 3.06 25.27 10.40
N LYS A 454 2.79 24.01 10.08
CA LYS A 454 1.51 23.37 10.40
C LYS A 454 1.29 23.24 11.90
N TYR A 455 2.36 23.04 12.66
CA TYR A 455 2.34 22.97 14.12
C TYR A 455 2.20 24.34 14.78
N GLY A 456 2.53 25.45 14.04
CA GLY A 456 2.41 26.83 14.53
C GLY A 456 3.75 27.48 14.94
N ASN A 457 4.87 26.82 14.78
CA ASN A 457 6.20 27.33 15.09
C ASN A 457 6.83 28.06 13.90
N LYS A 458 6.35 29.31 13.63
CA LYS A 458 6.83 30.11 12.47
C LYS A 458 8.32 30.42 12.55
N GLN A 459 8.86 30.68 13.72
CA GLN A 459 10.26 31.11 13.86
C GLN A 459 11.25 30.01 13.48
N GLU A 460 11.05 28.82 14.01
CA GLU A 460 11.90 27.66 13.70
C GLU A 460 11.71 27.21 12.24
N ALA A 461 10.48 27.28 11.70
CA ALA A 461 10.23 26.99 10.29
C ALA A 461 11.05 27.88 9.36
N ILE A 462 11.18 29.20 9.66
CA ILE A 462 12.03 30.11 8.88
C ILE A 462 13.49 29.63 8.86
N GLN A 463 14.02 29.17 10.00
CA GLN A 463 15.37 28.64 10.07
C GLN A 463 15.56 27.39 9.20
N MET A 464 14.60 26.48 9.24
CA MET A 464 14.63 25.26 8.44
C MET A 464 14.55 25.55 6.94
N TYR A 465 13.65 26.42 6.49
CA TYR A 465 13.59 26.83 5.08
C TYR A 465 14.86 27.56 4.62
N ARG A 466 15.50 28.39 5.46
CA ARG A 466 16.79 28.99 5.15
C ARG A 466 17.84 27.92 4.89
N LYS A 467 17.92 26.92 5.78
CA LYS A 467 18.88 25.82 5.64
C LYS A 467 18.60 24.98 4.38
N SER A 468 17.33 24.70 4.08
CA SER A 468 16.94 24.00 2.86
C SER A 468 17.37 24.74 1.59
N VAL A 469 17.15 26.05 1.52
CA VAL A 469 17.56 26.90 0.37
C VAL A 469 19.07 27.06 0.28
N GLU A 470 19.79 27.10 1.42
CA GLU A 470 21.26 27.07 1.45
C GLU A 470 21.83 25.80 0.82
N LEU A 471 21.28 24.63 1.22
CA LEU A 471 21.71 23.32 0.71
C LEU A 471 21.30 23.09 -0.75
N ASN A 472 20.16 23.63 -1.18
CA ASN A 472 19.70 23.57 -2.56
C ASN A 472 19.17 24.93 -3.04
N PRO A 473 20.02 25.74 -3.67
CA PRO A 473 19.60 27.03 -4.23
C PRO A 473 18.52 26.94 -5.32
N ASN A 474 18.20 25.76 -5.83
CA ASN A 474 17.13 25.52 -6.79
C ASN A 474 15.80 25.12 -6.14
N ASN A 475 15.70 25.06 -4.81
CA ASN A 475 14.43 24.85 -4.10
C ASN A 475 13.54 26.10 -4.21
N ASN A 476 12.87 26.25 -5.35
CA ASN A 476 11.96 27.36 -5.61
C ASN A 476 10.71 27.33 -4.71
N GLY A 477 10.27 26.14 -4.28
CA GLY A 477 9.17 25.98 -3.33
C GLY A 477 9.51 26.60 -1.98
N GLY A 478 10.63 26.18 -1.40
CA GLY A 478 11.12 26.69 -0.13
C GLY A 478 11.42 28.19 -0.16
N LYS A 479 11.98 28.74 -1.27
CA LYS A 479 12.16 30.18 -1.46
C LYS A 479 10.86 30.96 -1.36
N LYS A 480 9.81 30.54 -2.09
CA LYS A 480 8.49 31.20 -2.07
C LYS A 480 7.86 31.17 -0.67
N VAL A 481 7.98 30.07 0.03
CA VAL A 481 7.50 29.98 1.42
C VAL A 481 8.27 30.93 2.32
N LEU A 482 9.60 30.95 2.24
CA LEU A 482 10.46 31.80 3.04
C LEU A 482 10.16 33.31 2.81
N GLU A 483 10.04 33.74 1.57
CA GLU A 483 9.65 35.12 1.20
C GLU A 483 8.31 35.54 1.81
N ARG A 484 7.31 34.61 1.79
CA ARG A 484 5.98 34.86 2.41
C ARG A 484 6.08 34.98 3.94
N LEU A 485 6.96 34.20 4.58
CA LEU A 485 7.10 34.19 6.04
C LEU A 485 7.86 35.40 6.58
N LEU A 486 8.71 36.03 5.75
CA LEU A 486 9.52 37.19 6.12
C LEU A 486 8.76 38.53 5.91
N LYS A 487 7.65 38.48 5.19
CA LYS A 487 6.65 39.58 5.10
C LYS A 487 5.72 39.54 6.32
#